data_18f0c0dcd1fff5ebd39d394003ce0c6d
#
_entry.id   18f0c0dcd1fff5ebd39d394003ce0c6d
#
_cell.length_a   1.000
_cell.length_b   1.000
_cell.length_c   1.000
_cell.angle_alpha   90.00
_cell.angle_beta   90.00
_cell.angle_gamma   90.00
#
_symmetry.space_group_name_H-M   'P 1'
#
loop_
_entity.id
_entity.type
_entity.pdbx_description
1 polymer ?
#
loop_
_entity_poly.entity_id
_entity_poly.type
_entity_poly.pdbx_seq_one_letter_code
_entity_poly.pdbx_strand_id
1 'polypeptide(L)'
;MDKTLISADRLSVGYGKRVIVNGVEFEVKQGEILTLIGPNGAGKSTVLKTIAGYLKRLNGTIMIGDQDLLGFSEKEMAKKLSVVLTERIRPELMTCREVVETGRYPYTGSFGLLTQKDKEIVNTAMKAVSMQDFAQADFNSVSDGQRQRVMLARAICQEPEILILDEPTSYLDIHHKIQFFEILQGLAKERQMAVILSMHELDFAEKISDHVLCIKEGKITLSGTPDKVFTAENIMGLYDIPEKYYRKYFG
;
A
#
# COMPACT_ATOMS: atom_id res chain seq x y z
N MET A 1 6.25 22.89 7.40
CA MET A 1 6.56 22.22 6.10
C MET A 1 6.34 20.73 6.33
N ASP A 2 5.47 20.13 5.54
CA ASP A 2 5.18 18.69 5.66
C ASP A 2 6.43 17.90 5.29
N LYS A 3 6.81 16.98 6.17
CA LYS A 3 8.04 16.19 6.04
C LYS A 3 7.86 15.09 4.98
N THR A 4 8.75 15.01 3.99
CA THR A 4 8.83 13.88 3.08
C THR A 4 9.24 12.63 3.85
N LEU A 5 8.42 11.57 3.79
CA LEU A 5 8.70 10.30 4.46
C LEU A 5 9.41 9.30 3.55
N ILE A 6 9.05 9.31 2.25
CA ILE A 6 9.69 8.44 1.27
C ILE A 6 9.75 9.14 -0.10
N SER A 7 10.84 8.94 -0.81
CA SER A 7 10.99 9.42 -2.19
C SER A 7 11.78 8.42 -3.04
N ALA A 8 11.59 8.52 -4.35
CA ALA A 8 12.40 7.81 -5.35
C ALA A 8 12.87 8.79 -6.42
N ASP A 9 14.13 8.65 -6.86
CA ASP A 9 14.71 9.41 -7.96
C ASP A 9 15.30 8.47 -9.01
N ARG A 10 14.85 8.63 -10.27
CA ARG A 10 15.26 7.87 -11.46
C ARG A 10 15.32 6.36 -11.22
N LEU A 11 14.36 5.84 -10.42
CA LEU A 11 14.35 4.46 -10.01
C LEU A 11 14.00 3.53 -11.17
N SER A 12 14.83 2.50 -11.37
CA SER A 12 14.58 1.40 -12.30
C SER A 12 14.34 0.11 -11.52
N VAL A 13 13.25 -0.57 -11.82
CA VAL A 13 12.83 -1.79 -11.11
C VAL A 13 12.66 -2.97 -12.07
N GLY A 14 12.86 -4.18 -11.55
CA GLY A 14 12.73 -5.40 -12.36
C GLY A 14 13.33 -6.63 -11.69
N TYR A 15 13.59 -7.66 -12.49
CA TYR A 15 14.08 -8.96 -12.03
C TYR A 15 15.42 -9.30 -12.70
N GLY A 16 16.44 -9.57 -11.90
CA GLY A 16 17.79 -9.83 -12.40
C GLY A 16 18.32 -8.65 -13.20
N LYS A 17 18.51 -8.80 -14.51
CA LYS A 17 18.94 -7.73 -15.43
C LYS A 17 17.76 -7.15 -16.26
N ARG A 18 16.56 -7.73 -16.15
CA ARG A 18 15.40 -7.30 -16.94
C ARG A 18 14.71 -6.14 -16.24
N VAL A 19 14.77 -4.95 -16.84
CA VAL A 19 14.02 -3.78 -16.39
C VAL A 19 12.54 -3.99 -16.72
N ILE A 20 11.65 -3.76 -15.77
CA ILE A 20 10.19 -3.80 -15.91
C ILE A 20 9.62 -2.39 -15.96
N VAL A 21 10.06 -1.50 -15.04
CA VAL A 21 9.71 -0.07 -15.10
C VAL A 21 10.96 0.74 -14.90
N ASN A 22 11.08 1.82 -15.70
CA ASN A 22 12.23 2.72 -15.68
C ASN A 22 11.79 4.16 -15.37
N GLY A 23 12.67 4.91 -14.68
CA GLY A 23 12.48 6.34 -14.46
C GLY A 23 11.32 6.66 -13.51
N VAL A 24 11.13 5.86 -12.44
CA VAL A 24 10.14 6.14 -11.41
C VAL A 24 10.65 7.26 -10.51
N GLU A 25 9.88 8.34 -10.43
CA GLU A 25 10.17 9.50 -9.58
C GLU A 25 8.91 9.86 -8.78
N PHE A 26 9.04 10.03 -7.48
CA PHE A 26 7.97 10.49 -6.60
C PHE A 26 8.50 10.97 -5.25
N GLU A 27 7.68 11.76 -4.57
CA GLU A 27 7.80 12.09 -3.15
C GLU A 27 6.46 11.87 -2.48
N VAL A 28 6.47 11.32 -1.26
CA VAL A 28 5.26 11.17 -0.43
C VAL A 28 5.56 11.75 0.95
N LYS A 29 4.74 12.70 1.36
CA LYS A 29 4.86 13.38 2.65
C LYS A 29 3.99 12.72 3.70
N GLN A 30 4.13 13.21 4.92
CA GLN A 30 3.28 12.83 6.04
C GLN A 30 1.80 13.06 5.71
N GLY A 31 0.97 12.04 5.93
CA GLY A 31 -0.47 12.10 5.71
C GLY A 31 -0.92 12.02 4.24
N GLU A 32 0.01 11.91 3.28
CA GLU A 32 -0.30 11.82 1.85
C GLU A 32 -0.48 10.37 1.36
N ILE A 33 -1.34 10.24 0.35
CA ILE A 33 -1.62 8.99 -0.36
C ILE A 33 -1.16 9.10 -1.80
N LEU A 34 -0.18 8.27 -2.19
CA LEU A 34 0.28 8.08 -3.56
C LEU A 34 -0.35 6.82 -4.15
N THR A 35 -1.03 6.94 -5.28
CA THR A 35 -1.64 5.80 -5.97
C THR A 35 -0.96 5.51 -7.31
N LEU A 36 -0.62 4.24 -7.54
CA LEU A 36 -0.12 3.74 -8.80
C LEU A 36 -1.28 3.14 -9.59
N ILE A 37 -1.54 3.67 -10.79
CA ILE A 37 -2.54 3.15 -11.73
C ILE A 37 -1.91 2.74 -13.06
N GLY A 38 -2.62 1.92 -13.82
CA GLY A 38 -2.17 1.46 -15.14
C GLY A 38 -2.64 0.04 -15.45
N PRO A 39 -2.49 -0.42 -16.68
CA PRO A 39 -2.91 -1.75 -17.11
C PRO A 39 -2.32 -2.89 -16.27
N ASN A 40 -2.95 -4.07 -16.37
CA ASN A 40 -2.39 -5.28 -15.78
C ASN A 40 -1.03 -5.59 -16.41
N GLY A 41 -0.07 -5.97 -15.56
CA GLY A 41 1.30 -6.25 -16.02
C GLY A 41 2.16 -5.00 -16.29
N ALA A 42 1.67 -3.78 -16.09
CA ALA A 42 2.45 -2.55 -16.30
C ALA A 42 3.65 -2.40 -15.35
N GLY A 43 3.70 -3.18 -14.25
CA GLY A 43 4.82 -3.20 -13.32
C GLY A 43 4.54 -2.54 -11.95
N LYS A 44 3.28 -2.20 -11.64
CA LYS A 44 2.87 -1.58 -10.36
C LYS A 44 3.39 -2.35 -9.15
N SER A 45 3.08 -3.66 -9.05
CA SER A 45 3.55 -4.51 -7.95
C SER A 45 5.08 -4.65 -7.90
N THR A 46 5.76 -4.59 -9.06
CA THR A 46 7.23 -4.61 -9.11
C THR A 46 7.81 -3.33 -8.50
N VAL A 47 7.21 -2.17 -8.79
CA VAL A 47 7.57 -0.89 -8.15
C VAL A 47 7.35 -0.99 -6.63
N LEU A 48 6.14 -1.40 -6.20
CA LEU A 48 5.82 -1.54 -4.77
C LEU A 48 6.76 -2.50 -4.04
N LYS A 49 7.03 -3.69 -4.60
CA LYS A 49 7.96 -4.67 -4.02
C LYS A 49 9.40 -4.13 -3.94
N THR A 50 9.81 -3.28 -4.89
CA THR A 50 11.16 -2.67 -4.86
C THR A 50 11.26 -1.58 -3.80
N ILE A 51 10.28 -0.69 -3.68
CA ILE A 51 10.27 0.34 -2.62
C ILE A 51 10.05 -0.25 -1.23
N ALA A 52 9.45 -1.43 -1.13
CA ALA A 52 9.33 -2.21 0.10
C ALA A 52 10.63 -2.96 0.49
N GLY A 53 11.65 -2.96 -0.38
CA GLY A 53 12.90 -3.68 -0.13
C GLY A 53 12.86 -5.18 -0.44
N TYR A 54 11.75 -5.73 -0.95
CA TYR A 54 11.62 -7.15 -1.33
C TYR A 54 12.35 -7.47 -2.64
N LEU A 55 12.50 -6.48 -3.52
CA LEU A 55 13.28 -6.58 -4.75
C LEU A 55 14.39 -5.55 -4.72
N LYS A 56 15.57 -5.95 -5.20
CA LYS A 56 16.69 -5.00 -5.37
C LYS A 56 16.38 -4.04 -6.51
N ARG A 57 16.56 -2.74 -6.27
CA ARG A 57 16.54 -1.74 -7.35
C ARG A 57 17.63 -2.03 -8.36
N LEU A 58 17.36 -1.77 -9.63
CA LEU A 58 18.34 -1.93 -10.72
C LEU A 58 19.14 -0.65 -10.92
N ASN A 59 18.51 0.52 -10.74
CA ASN A 59 19.16 1.83 -10.78
C ASN A 59 18.36 2.85 -9.96
N GLY A 60 18.89 4.06 -9.76
CA GLY A 60 18.25 5.15 -9.03
C GLY A 60 18.37 5.02 -7.51
N THR A 61 17.64 5.84 -6.78
CA THR A 61 17.64 5.88 -5.32
C THR A 61 16.26 5.77 -4.72
N ILE A 62 16.14 5.25 -3.51
CA ILE A 62 14.95 5.27 -2.68
C ILE A 62 15.39 5.80 -1.31
N MET A 63 14.82 6.92 -0.89
CA MET A 63 15.11 7.54 0.39
C MET A 63 13.93 7.37 1.35
N ILE A 64 14.22 7.02 2.59
CA ILE A 64 13.26 7.04 3.70
C ILE A 64 13.74 8.16 4.66
N GLY A 65 13.01 9.27 4.67
CA GLY A 65 13.54 10.51 5.23
C GLY A 65 14.83 10.92 4.52
N ASP A 66 15.90 11.08 5.30
CA ASP A 66 17.21 11.51 4.78
C ASP A 66 18.19 10.34 4.52
N GLN A 67 17.73 9.09 4.66
CA GLN A 67 18.59 7.89 4.54
C GLN A 67 18.17 7.02 3.35
N ASP A 68 19.17 6.54 2.58
CA ASP A 68 18.93 5.55 1.52
C ASP A 68 18.40 4.23 2.10
N LEU A 69 17.41 3.62 1.43
CA LEU A 69 16.77 2.37 1.82
C LEU A 69 17.80 1.24 2.08
N LEU A 70 18.88 1.18 1.31
CA LEU A 70 19.94 0.17 1.49
C LEU A 70 20.76 0.36 2.77
N GLY A 71 20.65 1.50 3.44
CA GLY A 71 21.34 1.78 4.71
C GLY A 71 20.59 1.24 5.94
N PHE A 72 19.37 0.72 5.78
CA PHE A 72 18.59 0.15 6.87
C PHE A 72 18.81 -1.35 7.00
N SER A 73 18.95 -1.84 8.23
CA SER A 73 18.77 -3.26 8.51
C SER A 73 17.32 -3.69 8.33
N GLU A 74 17.07 -4.98 8.11
CA GLU A 74 15.71 -5.53 8.01
C GLU A 74 14.82 -5.16 9.21
N LYS A 75 15.39 -5.17 10.41
CA LYS A 75 14.65 -4.83 11.65
C LYS A 75 14.32 -3.34 11.73
N GLU A 76 15.21 -2.46 11.29
CA GLU A 76 14.95 -1.02 11.22
C GLU A 76 13.90 -0.72 10.15
N MET A 77 14.03 -1.34 8.98
CA MET A 77 13.06 -1.22 7.90
C MET A 77 11.66 -1.67 8.34
N ALA A 78 11.56 -2.83 9.02
CA ALA A 78 10.30 -3.34 9.54
C ALA A 78 9.65 -2.45 10.63
N LYS A 79 10.35 -1.48 11.20
CA LYS A 79 9.77 -0.46 12.10
C LYS A 79 9.33 0.80 11.37
N LYS A 80 9.86 1.04 10.17
CA LYS A 80 9.56 2.22 9.35
C LYS A 80 8.45 1.99 8.36
N LEU A 81 8.40 0.77 7.79
CA LEU A 81 7.57 0.45 6.66
C LEU A 81 6.80 -0.85 6.89
N SER A 82 5.52 -0.84 6.59
CA SER A 82 4.66 -2.02 6.58
C SER A 82 4.07 -2.27 5.21
N VAL A 83 3.82 -3.54 4.90
CA VAL A 83 3.36 -3.97 3.56
C VAL A 83 2.17 -4.91 3.67
N VAL A 84 1.16 -4.66 2.84
CA VAL A 84 0.06 -5.58 2.56
C VAL A 84 0.12 -5.92 1.07
N LEU A 85 0.46 -7.17 0.75
CA LEU A 85 0.51 -7.66 -0.63
C LEU A 85 -0.83 -8.27 -1.04
N THR A 86 -1.05 -8.36 -2.35
CA THR A 86 -2.22 -9.01 -2.94
C THR A 86 -2.29 -10.51 -2.61
N GLU A 87 -1.15 -11.14 -2.33
CA GLU A 87 -1.08 -12.57 -2.02
C GLU A 87 -1.85 -12.90 -0.73
N ARG A 88 -2.79 -13.85 -0.85
CA ARG A 88 -3.57 -14.30 0.30
C ARG A 88 -2.73 -15.19 1.20
N ILE A 89 -2.48 -14.74 2.41
CA ILE A 89 -1.95 -15.62 3.45
C ILE A 89 -3.09 -16.51 3.98
N ARG A 90 -2.76 -17.75 4.31
CA ARG A 90 -3.68 -18.71 4.97
C ARG A 90 -2.95 -19.35 6.14
N PRO A 91 -2.77 -18.59 7.23
CA PRO A 91 -2.13 -19.14 8.43
C PRO A 91 -3.01 -20.27 8.97
N GLU A 92 -2.40 -21.40 9.29
CA GLU A 92 -3.09 -22.52 9.92
C GLU A 92 -3.34 -22.19 11.39
N LEU A 93 -4.59 -22.45 11.85
CA LEU A 93 -4.98 -22.37 13.26
C LEU A 93 -4.72 -21.03 13.97
N MET A 94 -4.71 -19.92 13.24
CA MET A 94 -4.56 -18.59 13.84
C MET A 94 -5.90 -17.85 13.93
N THR A 95 -6.15 -17.22 15.06
CA THR A 95 -7.23 -16.26 15.24
C THR A 95 -6.90 -14.93 14.55
N CYS A 96 -7.92 -14.10 14.29
CA CYS A 96 -7.72 -12.76 13.75
C CYS A 96 -6.77 -11.93 14.62
N ARG A 97 -6.87 -12.06 15.96
CA ARG A 97 -5.97 -11.41 16.91
C ARG A 97 -4.53 -11.86 16.73
N GLU A 98 -4.27 -13.16 16.69
CA GLU A 98 -2.91 -13.69 16.53
C GLU A 98 -2.27 -13.24 15.20
N VAL A 99 -3.06 -13.14 14.12
CA VAL A 99 -2.57 -12.54 12.86
C VAL A 99 -2.15 -11.09 13.07
N VAL A 100 -2.93 -10.27 13.75
CA VAL A 100 -2.57 -8.87 14.05
C VAL A 100 -1.33 -8.79 14.95
N GLU A 101 -1.21 -9.66 15.95
CA GLU A 101 -0.08 -9.76 16.87
C GLU A 101 1.26 -9.97 16.14
N THR A 102 1.26 -10.67 14.99
CA THR A 102 2.48 -10.81 14.17
C THR A 102 3.06 -9.47 13.71
N GLY A 103 2.25 -8.41 13.61
CA GLY A 103 2.70 -7.05 13.31
C GLY A 103 3.65 -6.49 14.38
N ARG A 104 3.68 -7.08 15.59
CA ARG A 104 4.58 -6.64 16.66
C ARG A 104 5.95 -7.32 16.63
N TYR A 105 6.20 -8.31 15.77
CA TYR A 105 7.48 -9.03 15.72
C TYR A 105 8.72 -8.14 15.62
N PRO A 106 8.74 -6.99 14.91
CA PRO A 106 9.90 -6.11 14.90
C PRO A 106 10.29 -5.56 16.28
N TYR A 107 9.36 -5.59 17.24
CA TYR A 107 9.52 -5.04 18.60
C TYR A 107 9.74 -6.12 19.66
N THR A 108 9.43 -7.39 19.36
CA THR A 108 9.66 -8.50 20.28
C THR A 108 11.14 -8.89 20.31
N GLY A 109 11.56 -9.44 21.45
CA GLY A 109 12.88 -10.05 21.58
C GLY A 109 12.95 -11.43 20.91
N SER A 110 14.05 -12.17 21.14
CA SER A 110 14.32 -13.50 20.56
C SER A 110 13.23 -14.54 20.87
N PHE A 111 12.48 -14.37 21.94
CA PHE A 111 11.41 -15.28 22.34
C PHE A 111 10.03 -14.92 21.73
N GLY A 112 9.93 -13.82 20.98
CA GLY A 112 8.66 -13.41 20.36
C GLY A 112 7.55 -13.01 21.34
N LEU A 113 7.86 -12.78 22.63
CA LEU A 113 6.87 -12.50 23.66
C LEU A 113 6.37 -11.06 23.57
N LEU A 114 5.04 -10.90 23.55
CA LEU A 114 4.38 -9.61 23.57
C LEU A 114 4.32 -9.04 24.99
N THR A 115 4.73 -7.77 25.11
CA THR A 115 4.54 -6.99 26.34
C THR A 115 3.08 -6.56 26.52
N GLN A 116 2.74 -6.04 27.69
CA GLN A 116 1.40 -5.46 27.92
C GLN A 116 1.14 -4.28 26.96
N LYS A 117 2.15 -3.45 26.68
CA LYS A 117 2.06 -2.36 25.70
C LYS A 117 1.75 -2.89 24.29
N ASP A 118 2.39 -3.97 23.85
CA ASP A 118 2.12 -4.57 22.55
C ASP A 118 0.66 -5.04 22.44
N LYS A 119 0.11 -5.66 23.49
CA LYS A 119 -1.29 -6.10 23.54
C LYS A 119 -2.27 -4.92 23.44
N GLU A 120 -1.94 -3.78 24.04
CA GLU A 120 -2.74 -2.54 23.94
C GLU A 120 -2.70 -1.97 22.53
N ILE A 121 -1.53 -1.98 21.85
CA ILE A 121 -1.38 -1.57 20.44
C ILE A 121 -2.20 -2.48 19.52
N VAL A 122 -2.16 -3.80 19.73
CA VAL A 122 -2.99 -4.79 19.00
C VAL A 122 -4.48 -4.46 19.16
N ASN A 123 -4.95 -4.22 20.39
CA ASN A 123 -6.35 -3.87 20.64
C ASN A 123 -6.74 -2.57 19.92
N THR A 124 -5.87 -1.56 19.96
CA THR A 124 -6.08 -0.28 19.28
C THR A 124 -6.14 -0.46 17.75
N ALA A 125 -5.25 -1.28 17.19
CA ALA A 125 -5.24 -1.56 15.76
C ALA A 125 -6.51 -2.31 15.32
N MET A 126 -6.95 -3.32 16.06
CA MET A 126 -8.20 -4.04 15.77
C MET A 126 -9.44 -3.14 15.88
N LYS A 127 -9.47 -2.23 16.87
CA LYS A 127 -10.54 -1.25 17.00
C LYS A 127 -10.58 -0.27 15.83
N ALA A 128 -9.44 0.21 15.39
CA ALA A 128 -9.33 1.16 14.27
C ALA A 128 -9.92 0.63 12.95
N VAL A 129 -9.93 -0.70 12.77
CA VAL A 129 -10.51 -1.36 11.59
C VAL A 129 -11.85 -2.05 11.90
N SER A 130 -12.46 -1.82 13.07
CA SER A 130 -13.73 -2.42 13.52
C SER A 130 -13.72 -3.97 13.50
N MET A 131 -12.64 -4.57 13.98
CA MET A 131 -12.45 -6.03 14.04
C MET A 131 -12.31 -6.59 15.45
N GLN A 132 -12.56 -5.80 16.50
CA GLN A 132 -12.44 -6.23 17.90
C GLN A 132 -13.37 -7.41 18.25
N ASP A 133 -14.59 -7.43 17.72
CA ASP A 133 -15.58 -8.48 17.99
C ASP A 133 -15.22 -9.82 17.31
N PHE A 134 -14.34 -9.78 16.31
CA PHE A 134 -13.83 -10.94 15.58
C PHE A 134 -12.45 -11.40 16.07
N ALA A 135 -11.95 -10.84 17.19
CA ALA A 135 -10.60 -11.11 17.67
C ALA A 135 -10.30 -12.61 17.84
N GLN A 136 -11.25 -13.38 18.37
CA GLN A 136 -11.10 -14.81 18.62
C GLN A 136 -11.61 -15.69 17.46
N ALA A 137 -12.11 -15.10 16.39
CA ALA A 137 -12.53 -15.86 15.23
C ALA A 137 -11.32 -16.40 14.46
N ASP A 138 -11.45 -17.61 13.90
CA ASP A 138 -10.46 -18.17 12.99
C ASP A 138 -10.31 -17.23 11.76
N PHE A 139 -9.06 -16.84 11.46
CA PHE A 139 -8.75 -15.94 10.35
C PHE A 139 -9.24 -16.47 9.00
N ASN A 140 -9.26 -17.78 8.80
CA ASN A 140 -9.73 -18.39 7.56
C ASN A 140 -11.27 -18.47 7.46
N SER A 141 -11.99 -18.33 8.59
CA SER A 141 -13.46 -18.41 8.64
C SER A 141 -14.16 -17.06 8.41
N VAL A 142 -13.45 -15.93 8.52
CA VAL A 142 -14.03 -14.59 8.31
C VAL A 142 -14.17 -14.26 6.82
N SER A 143 -15.07 -13.31 6.48
CA SER A 143 -15.26 -12.86 5.09
C SER A 143 -14.00 -12.22 4.50
N ASP A 144 -13.91 -12.13 3.17
CA ASP A 144 -12.76 -11.49 2.50
C ASP A 144 -12.58 -10.03 2.94
N GLY A 145 -13.68 -9.27 3.13
CA GLY A 145 -13.64 -7.91 3.64
C GLY A 145 -13.14 -7.83 5.08
N GLN A 146 -13.55 -8.75 5.94
CA GLN A 146 -13.06 -8.84 7.31
C GLN A 146 -11.57 -9.22 7.33
N ARG A 147 -11.19 -10.22 6.50
CA ARG A 147 -9.79 -10.64 6.37
C ARG A 147 -8.90 -9.48 5.93
N GLN A 148 -9.32 -8.68 4.96
CA GLN A 148 -8.56 -7.53 4.49
C GLN A 148 -8.39 -6.47 5.58
N ARG A 149 -9.44 -6.23 6.38
CA ARG A 149 -9.35 -5.34 7.56
C ARG A 149 -8.41 -5.88 8.64
N VAL A 150 -8.39 -7.19 8.88
CA VAL A 150 -7.40 -7.83 9.78
C VAL A 150 -5.98 -7.63 9.26
N MET A 151 -5.75 -7.78 7.94
CA MET A 151 -4.43 -7.52 7.34
C MET A 151 -4.01 -6.05 7.46
N LEU A 152 -4.96 -5.12 7.32
CA LEU A 152 -4.69 -3.70 7.58
C LEU A 152 -4.38 -3.48 9.07
N ALA A 153 -5.14 -4.09 10.00
CA ALA A 153 -4.85 -4.02 11.43
C ALA A 153 -3.44 -4.54 11.76
N ARG A 154 -3.04 -5.66 11.17
CA ARG A 154 -1.68 -6.20 11.29
C ARG A 154 -0.63 -5.19 10.82
N ALA A 155 -0.86 -4.55 9.68
CA ALA A 155 0.07 -3.57 9.14
C ALA A 155 0.20 -2.32 10.02
N ILE A 156 -0.91 -1.74 10.49
CA ILE A 156 -0.90 -0.55 11.37
C ILE A 156 -0.49 -0.85 12.81
N CYS A 157 -0.63 -2.11 13.26
CA CYS A 157 -0.13 -2.59 14.54
C CYS A 157 1.40 -2.53 14.63
N GLN A 158 2.07 -2.59 13.50
CA GLN A 158 3.52 -2.38 13.38
C GLN A 158 3.94 -0.93 13.66
N GLU A 159 2.99 0.02 13.77
CA GLU A 159 3.23 1.47 13.93
C GLU A 159 4.19 2.05 12.88
N PRO A 160 3.94 1.79 11.57
CA PRO A 160 4.83 2.25 10.51
C PRO A 160 4.68 3.75 10.23
N GLU A 161 5.74 4.37 9.70
CA GLU A 161 5.69 5.71 9.09
C GLU A 161 5.19 5.63 7.63
N ILE A 162 5.41 4.48 6.96
CA ILE A 162 5.08 4.25 5.55
C ILE A 162 4.27 2.95 5.43
N LEU A 163 3.12 3.02 4.75
CA LEU A 163 2.27 1.87 4.47
C LEU A 163 2.20 1.61 2.97
N ILE A 164 2.59 0.42 2.54
CA ILE A 164 2.52 -0.01 1.14
C ILE A 164 1.43 -1.06 0.98
N LEU A 165 0.54 -0.86 -0.01
CA LEU A 165 -0.60 -1.74 -0.26
C LEU A 165 -0.65 -2.10 -1.75
N ASP A 166 -0.57 -3.39 -2.06
CA ASP A 166 -0.66 -3.88 -3.44
C ASP A 166 -2.06 -4.45 -3.70
N GLU A 167 -2.87 -3.71 -4.45
CA GLU A 167 -4.26 -4.03 -4.80
C GLU A 167 -5.13 -4.47 -3.60
N PRO A 168 -5.21 -3.67 -2.52
CA PRO A 168 -5.78 -4.12 -1.25
C PRO A 168 -7.28 -4.43 -1.30
N THR A 169 -7.98 -4.05 -2.37
CA THR A 169 -9.44 -4.18 -2.48
C THR A 169 -9.91 -5.11 -3.59
N SER A 170 -9.00 -5.84 -4.27
CA SER A 170 -9.32 -6.66 -5.46
C SER A 170 -10.43 -7.69 -5.26
N TYR A 171 -10.70 -8.11 -4.01
CA TYR A 171 -11.69 -9.15 -3.70
C TYR A 171 -12.88 -8.63 -2.88
N LEU A 172 -12.99 -7.30 -2.73
CA LEU A 172 -14.04 -6.68 -1.94
C LEU A 172 -15.22 -6.25 -2.81
N ASP A 173 -16.43 -6.39 -2.28
CA ASP A 173 -17.59 -5.71 -2.85
C ASP A 173 -17.53 -4.18 -2.60
N ILE A 174 -18.41 -3.44 -3.25
CA ILE A 174 -18.41 -1.98 -3.22
C ILE A 174 -18.53 -1.41 -1.79
N HIS A 175 -19.38 -2.02 -0.95
CA HIS A 175 -19.58 -1.56 0.42
C HIS A 175 -18.30 -1.70 1.25
N HIS A 176 -17.65 -2.86 1.16
CA HIS A 176 -16.40 -3.12 1.88
C HIS A 176 -15.22 -2.27 1.34
N LYS A 177 -15.19 -1.96 0.02
CA LYS A 177 -14.21 -1.02 -0.55
C LYS A 177 -14.35 0.37 0.05
N ILE A 178 -15.56 0.91 0.10
CA ILE A 178 -15.83 2.21 0.71
C ILE A 178 -15.31 2.23 2.15
N GLN A 179 -15.73 1.25 2.97
CA GLN A 179 -15.28 1.17 4.37
C GLN A 179 -13.75 1.08 4.51
N PHE A 180 -13.10 0.30 3.64
CA PHE A 180 -11.65 0.14 3.66
C PHE A 180 -10.94 1.46 3.37
N PHE A 181 -11.36 2.19 2.34
CA PHE A 181 -10.74 3.45 1.96
C PHE A 181 -11.00 4.58 2.96
N GLU A 182 -12.19 4.65 3.56
CA GLU A 182 -12.50 5.59 4.65
C GLU A 182 -11.55 5.37 5.86
N ILE A 183 -11.37 4.09 6.26
CA ILE A 183 -10.43 3.73 7.32
C ILE A 183 -9.00 4.13 6.91
N LEU A 184 -8.58 3.82 5.69
CA LEU A 184 -7.22 4.10 5.20
C LEU A 184 -6.91 5.59 5.19
N GLN A 185 -7.82 6.43 4.66
CA GLN A 185 -7.67 7.89 4.65
C GLN A 185 -7.63 8.46 6.07
N GLY A 186 -8.52 8.01 6.96
CA GLY A 186 -8.52 8.39 8.37
C GLY A 186 -7.17 8.10 9.01
N LEU A 187 -6.68 6.87 8.87
CA LEU A 187 -5.39 6.44 9.44
C LEU A 187 -4.20 7.21 8.86
N ALA A 188 -4.18 7.46 7.54
CA ALA A 188 -3.11 8.25 6.91
C ALA A 188 -3.00 9.64 7.56
N LYS A 189 -4.14 10.34 7.69
CA LYS A 189 -4.20 11.69 8.26
C LYS A 189 -3.96 11.72 9.77
N GLU A 190 -4.63 10.86 10.54
CA GLU A 190 -4.52 10.85 12.00
C GLU A 190 -3.14 10.44 12.49
N ARG A 191 -2.51 9.47 11.83
CA ARG A 191 -1.18 8.96 12.18
C ARG A 191 -0.05 9.60 11.41
N GLN A 192 -0.35 10.52 10.50
CA GLN A 192 0.64 11.19 9.65
C GLN A 192 1.51 10.19 8.87
N MET A 193 0.90 9.09 8.40
CA MET A 193 1.58 8.06 7.60
C MET A 193 1.60 8.43 6.13
N ALA A 194 2.70 8.15 5.44
CA ALA A 194 2.72 8.08 3.98
C ALA A 194 2.09 6.75 3.53
N VAL A 195 1.14 6.80 2.61
CA VAL A 195 0.54 5.60 2.03
C VAL A 195 0.87 5.52 0.55
N ILE A 196 1.35 4.36 0.10
CA ILE A 196 1.60 4.10 -1.32
C ILE A 196 0.82 2.84 -1.70
N LEU A 197 -0.07 2.95 -2.69
CA LEU A 197 -0.85 1.80 -3.08
C LEU A 197 -0.99 1.66 -4.60
N SER A 198 -1.22 0.42 -5.06
CA SER A 198 -1.68 0.14 -6.42
C SER A 198 -3.18 -0.17 -6.40
N MET A 199 -3.88 0.23 -7.44
CA MET A 199 -5.30 -0.11 -7.62
C MET A 199 -5.74 -0.08 -9.07
N HIS A 200 -6.92 -0.66 -9.32
CA HIS A 200 -7.56 -0.69 -10.63
C HIS A 200 -8.84 0.14 -10.69
N GLU A 201 -9.42 0.45 -9.54
CA GLU A 201 -10.67 1.20 -9.41
C GLU A 201 -10.40 2.70 -9.54
N LEU A 202 -10.59 3.24 -10.75
CA LEU A 202 -10.27 4.64 -11.08
C LEU A 202 -11.07 5.63 -10.24
N ASP A 203 -12.37 5.36 -10.02
CA ASP A 203 -13.25 6.22 -9.22
C ASP A 203 -12.79 6.36 -7.76
N PHE A 204 -12.23 5.29 -7.19
CA PHE A 204 -11.65 5.34 -5.85
C PHE A 204 -10.28 6.01 -5.87
N ALA A 205 -9.43 5.69 -6.87
CA ALA A 205 -8.11 6.31 -7.00
C ALA A 205 -8.21 7.84 -7.08
N GLU A 206 -9.14 8.36 -7.87
CA GLU A 206 -9.39 9.79 -7.98
C GLU A 206 -9.75 10.44 -6.64
N LYS A 207 -10.58 9.76 -5.82
CA LYS A 207 -11.12 10.32 -4.57
C LYS A 207 -10.19 10.24 -3.38
N ILE A 208 -9.32 9.21 -3.34
CA ILE A 208 -8.50 8.97 -2.14
C ILE A 208 -7.07 9.48 -2.27
N SER A 209 -6.59 9.74 -3.49
CA SER A 209 -5.18 10.07 -3.73
C SER A 209 -4.90 11.55 -3.58
N ASP A 210 -3.74 11.88 -3.02
CA ASP A 210 -3.14 13.22 -3.10
C ASP A 210 -2.28 13.33 -4.38
N HIS A 211 -1.60 12.23 -4.76
CA HIS A 211 -0.82 12.10 -6.00
C HIS A 211 -1.07 10.76 -6.68
N VAL A 212 -0.93 10.76 -8.01
CA VAL A 212 -1.12 9.56 -8.84
C VAL A 212 0.06 9.39 -9.80
N LEU A 213 0.55 8.15 -9.92
CA LEU A 213 1.52 7.73 -10.94
C LEU A 213 0.85 6.81 -11.94
N CYS A 214 0.87 7.18 -13.22
CA CYS A 214 0.39 6.36 -14.31
C CYS A 214 1.52 5.54 -14.91
N ILE A 215 1.41 4.21 -14.86
CA ILE A 215 2.42 3.29 -15.40
C ILE A 215 1.86 2.58 -16.63
N LYS A 216 2.55 2.73 -17.77
CA LYS A 216 2.25 2.02 -19.01
C LYS A 216 3.53 1.63 -19.72
N GLU A 217 3.57 0.41 -20.26
CA GLU A 217 4.70 -0.10 -21.07
C GLU A 217 6.08 0.09 -20.40
N GLY A 218 6.12 -0.10 -19.09
CA GLY A 218 7.37 0.00 -18.32
C GLY A 218 7.89 1.42 -18.10
N LYS A 219 7.05 2.44 -18.22
CA LYS A 219 7.40 3.86 -18.02
C LYS A 219 6.32 4.58 -17.20
N ILE A 220 6.73 5.65 -16.53
CA ILE A 220 5.79 6.62 -16.00
C ILE A 220 5.34 7.51 -17.15
N THR A 221 4.07 7.41 -17.52
CA THR A 221 3.51 8.20 -18.65
C THR A 221 2.91 9.52 -18.18
N LEU A 222 2.45 9.57 -16.91
CA LEU A 222 1.90 10.77 -16.29
C LEU A 222 2.07 10.68 -14.77
N SER A 223 2.32 11.83 -14.15
CA SER A 223 2.36 11.98 -12.69
C SER A 223 1.73 13.32 -12.30
N GLY A 224 0.91 13.34 -11.26
CA GLY A 224 0.29 14.58 -10.80
C GLY A 224 -0.82 14.37 -9.79
N THR A 225 -1.51 15.47 -9.47
CA THR A 225 -2.72 15.46 -8.64
C THR A 225 -3.89 14.81 -9.39
N PRO A 226 -4.90 14.27 -8.68
CA PRO A 226 -6.03 13.59 -9.32
C PRO A 226 -6.71 14.41 -10.42
N ASP A 227 -6.95 15.70 -10.21
CA ASP A 227 -7.56 16.61 -11.18
C ASP A 227 -6.81 16.70 -12.53
N LYS A 228 -5.48 16.54 -12.49
CA LYS A 228 -4.63 16.54 -13.70
C LYS A 228 -4.58 15.18 -14.37
N VAL A 229 -4.69 14.10 -13.59
CA VAL A 229 -4.54 12.73 -14.11
C VAL A 229 -5.86 12.16 -14.63
N PHE A 230 -6.97 12.35 -13.92
CA PHE A 230 -8.25 11.72 -14.27
C PHE A 230 -9.05 12.51 -15.31
N THR A 231 -8.38 12.96 -16.37
CA THR A 231 -9.05 13.50 -17.55
C THR A 231 -9.43 12.38 -18.52
N ALA A 232 -10.46 12.60 -19.34
CA ALA A 232 -10.88 11.64 -20.36
C ALA A 232 -9.72 11.24 -21.28
N GLU A 233 -8.95 12.21 -21.75
CA GLU A 233 -7.82 12.01 -22.65
C GLU A 233 -6.73 11.13 -22.01
N ASN A 234 -6.35 11.43 -20.77
CA ASN A 234 -5.31 10.69 -20.06
C ASN A 234 -5.73 9.25 -19.76
N ILE A 235 -6.98 9.03 -19.34
CA ILE A 235 -7.50 7.68 -19.04
C ILE A 235 -7.65 6.86 -20.32
N MET A 236 -8.16 7.46 -21.42
CA MET A 236 -8.19 6.80 -22.73
C MET A 236 -6.78 6.41 -23.19
N GLY A 237 -5.82 7.31 -23.06
CA GLY A 237 -4.42 7.06 -23.43
C GLY A 237 -3.73 6.01 -22.56
N LEU A 238 -4.00 6.00 -21.25
CA LEU A 238 -3.42 5.05 -20.30
C LEU A 238 -3.87 3.61 -20.57
N TYR A 239 -5.17 3.42 -20.86
CA TYR A 239 -5.79 2.10 -21.01
C TYR A 239 -6.10 1.70 -22.45
N ASP A 240 -5.67 2.47 -23.45
CA ASP A 240 -5.95 2.25 -24.88
C ASP A 240 -7.46 2.15 -25.18
N ILE A 241 -8.27 2.98 -24.49
CA ILE A 241 -9.73 2.98 -24.67
C ILE A 241 -10.09 3.86 -25.88
N PRO A 242 -10.69 3.30 -26.94
CA PRO A 242 -11.19 4.11 -28.04
C PRO A 242 -12.27 5.10 -27.57
N GLU A 243 -12.23 6.34 -28.08
CA GLU A 243 -13.14 7.44 -27.67
C GLU A 243 -14.63 7.03 -27.70
N LYS A 244 -15.05 6.27 -28.73
CA LYS A 244 -16.42 5.77 -28.86
C LYS A 244 -16.87 4.92 -27.67
N TYR A 245 -15.94 4.15 -27.05
CA TYR A 245 -16.26 3.35 -25.87
C TYR A 245 -16.17 4.19 -24.61
N TYR A 246 -15.22 5.10 -24.49
CA TYR A 246 -15.13 6.01 -23.37
C TYR A 246 -16.43 6.81 -23.21
N ARG A 247 -16.90 7.48 -24.28
CA ARG A 247 -18.15 8.24 -24.29
C ARG A 247 -19.39 7.40 -23.95
N LYS A 248 -19.40 6.12 -24.31
CA LYS A 248 -20.54 5.22 -24.04
C LYS A 248 -20.63 4.79 -22.59
N TYR A 249 -19.50 4.60 -21.89
CA TYR A 249 -19.46 3.95 -20.58
C TYR A 249 -19.02 4.87 -19.45
N PHE A 250 -18.40 6.02 -19.75
CA PHE A 250 -17.86 6.95 -18.77
C PHE A 250 -18.26 8.42 -19.03
N GLY A 251 -18.89 8.73 -20.17
CA GLY A 251 -19.34 10.07 -20.57
C GLY A 251 -20.78 10.39 -20.24
#